data_0d5f15240ee5f2b546ff1ceaf45285a0
#
_entry.id   0d5f15240ee5f2b546ff1ceaf45285a0
#
_cell.length_a   1.000
_cell.length_b   1.000
_cell.length_c   1.000
_cell.angle_alpha   90.00
_cell.angle_beta   90.00
_cell.angle_gamma   90.00
#
_symmetry.space_group_name_H-M   'P 1'
#
loop_
_entity.id
_entity.type
_entity.pdbx_description
1 polymer ?
#
loop_
_entity_poly.entity_id
_entity_poly.type
_entity_poly.pdbx_seq_one_letter_code
_entity_poly.pdbx_strand_id
1 'polypeptide(L)'
;MPEYTLSSLLPFVRSGLRRVKDRAFTLTEFANATWTELEKSGAQVRRVRDPATNNPDNPEFAHNNDPDNLRQSAVQSWLYLQRRGFAIPGSRMFPTQLDNLRLELTASGREWVEGKEPIPELPAEYIAALQRMAPNLDEVVREYVVEGLGSFEHDRFRAAAVMVGAAAEKALYMLAEKMLDAISTPGWKVKFTTALKRRDLTELFAQMRNALEKANNLQGRPFEVFDGGHDHLVSLIKAVQVQRNNAVHPMNEKISDDTVRLSYLAFPFALQKVEQLRDWFSNNPNVL
;
A
#
# COMPACT_ATOMS: atom_id res chain seq x y z
N MET A 1 -24.62 16.65 -4.06
CA MET A 1 -23.54 16.90 -3.10
C MET A 1 -22.54 15.75 -3.24
N PRO A 2 -21.24 15.95 -3.01
CA PRO A 2 -20.30 14.85 -3.13
C PRO A 2 -20.59 13.80 -2.06
N GLU A 3 -20.65 12.54 -2.46
CA GLU A 3 -20.76 11.39 -1.55
C GLU A 3 -19.38 11.12 -0.96
N TYR A 4 -19.26 11.22 0.37
CA TYR A 4 -18.00 10.93 1.04
C TYR A 4 -17.87 9.43 1.29
N THR A 5 -16.95 8.80 0.57
CA THR A 5 -16.55 7.41 0.79
C THR A 5 -15.46 7.33 1.86
N LEU A 6 -15.21 6.15 2.40
CA LEU A 6 -14.10 5.92 3.33
C LEU A 6 -12.77 6.42 2.74
N SER A 7 -12.46 6.05 1.50
CA SER A 7 -11.22 6.45 0.83
C SER A 7 -11.07 7.95 0.68
N SER A 8 -12.16 8.66 0.35
CA SER A 8 -12.13 10.11 0.22
C SER A 8 -11.93 10.85 1.55
N LEU A 9 -12.32 10.23 2.67
CA LEU A 9 -12.15 10.81 4.01
C LEU A 9 -10.81 10.48 4.67
N LEU A 10 -10.18 9.37 4.35
CA LEU A 10 -8.94 8.92 5.01
C LEU A 10 -7.81 9.95 5.03
N PRO A 11 -7.57 10.79 3.99
CA PRO A 11 -6.58 11.87 4.06
C PRO A 11 -6.88 12.88 5.16
N PHE A 12 -8.15 13.24 5.34
CA PHE A 12 -8.61 14.21 6.37
C PHE A 12 -8.60 13.58 7.75
N VAL A 13 -8.99 12.30 7.86
CA VAL A 13 -8.85 11.48 9.08
C VAL A 13 -7.41 11.48 9.55
N ARG A 14 -6.48 11.18 8.66
CA ARG A 14 -5.07 11.14 8.97
C ARG A 14 -4.52 12.49 9.41
N SER A 15 -4.89 13.56 8.70
CA SER A 15 -4.49 14.93 9.05
C SER A 15 -5.06 15.36 10.39
N GLY A 16 -6.34 15.05 10.66
CA GLY A 16 -7.00 15.34 11.93
C GLY A 16 -6.36 14.60 13.10
N LEU A 17 -6.03 13.31 12.93
CA LEU A 17 -5.39 12.48 13.96
C LEU A 17 -3.98 12.94 14.35
N ARG A 18 -3.27 13.67 13.50
CA ARG A 18 -1.97 14.28 13.88
C ARG A 18 -2.08 15.18 15.10
N ARG A 19 -3.26 15.78 15.34
CA ARG A 19 -3.50 16.68 16.48
C ARG A 19 -3.75 15.95 17.80
N VAL A 20 -4.16 14.69 17.72
CA VAL A 20 -4.57 13.89 18.87
C VAL A 20 -3.77 12.61 19.04
N LYS A 21 -2.70 12.40 18.24
CA LYS A 21 -1.96 11.17 18.11
C LYS A 21 -1.30 10.67 19.42
N ASP A 22 -1.00 11.58 20.34
CA ASP A 22 -0.27 11.30 21.57
C ASP A 22 -1.18 11.09 22.78
N ARG A 23 -2.50 11.08 22.60
CA ARG A 23 -3.49 10.86 23.66
C ARG A 23 -4.67 10.02 23.17
N ALA A 24 -5.43 9.49 24.12
CA ALA A 24 -6.72 8.88 23.83
C ALA A 24 -7.73 9.93 23.34
N PHE A 25 -8.54 9.57 22.36
CA PHE A 25 -9.55 10.44 21.74
C PHE A 25 -10.90 9.73 21.63
N THR A 26 -11.98 10.48 21.73
CA THR A 26 -13.36 10.01 21.54
C THR A 26 -13.75 10.04 20.07
N LEU A 27 -14.87 9.38 19.72
CA LEU A 27 -15.45 9.46 18.38
C LEU A 27 -15.77 10.90 17.98
N THR A 28 -16.27 11.71 18.92
CA THR A 28 -16.58 13.13 18.71
C THR A 28 -15.33 13.95 18.42
N GLU A 29 -14.26 13.77 19.21
CA GLU A 29 -12.98 14.46 18.98
C GLU A 29 -12.37 14.05 17.63
N PHE A 30 -12.45 12.78 17.28
CA PHE A 30 -12.02 12.24 16.00
C PHE A 30 -12.78 12.84 14.81
N ALA A 31 -14.11 12.85 14.88
CA ALA A 31 -14.97 13.42 13.86
C ALA A 31 -14.71 14.91 13.67
N ASN A 32 -14.62 15.67 14.77
CA ASN A 32 -14.34 17.11 14.74
C ASN A 32 -12.98 17.42 14.14
N ALA A 33 -11.95 16.65 14.48
CA ALA A 33 -10.62 16.80 13.91
C ALA A 33 -10.63 16.55 12.40
N THR A 34 -11.32 15.51 11.95
CA THR A 34 -11.46 15.16 10.53
C THR A 34 -12.21 16.24 9.76
N TRP A 35 -13.34 16.74 10.31
CA TRP A 35 -14.14 17.78 9.67
C TRP A 35 -13.40 19.12 9.59
N THR A 36 -12.64 19.48 10.60
CA THR A 36 -11.80 20.66 10.54
C THR A 36 -10.80 20.63 9.39
N GLU A 37 -10.22 19.47 9.10
CA GLU A 37 -9.30 19.33 7.96
C GLU A 37 -10.06 19.34 6.63
N LEU A 38 -11.25 18.76 6.58
CA LEU A 38 -12.10 18.79 5.40
C LEU A 38 -12.53 20.22 5.04
N GLU A 39 -12.94 21.02 6.04
CA GLU A 39 -13.27 22.45 5.86
C GLU A 39 -12.08 23.27 5.32
N LYS A 40 -10.88 23.02 5.81
CA LYS A 40 -9.66 23.67 5.30
C LYS A 40 -9.38 23.37 3.83
N SER A 41 -9.84 22.23 3.33
CA SER A 41 -9.72 21.90 1.90
C SER A 41 -10.74 22.62 1.01
N GLY A 42 -11.61 23.45 1.59
CA GLY A 42 -12.66 24.20 0.90
C GLY A 42 -13.99 23.44 0.79
N ALA A 43 -14.11 22.25 1.41
CA ALA A 43 -15.37 21.54 1.44
C ALA A 43 -16.40 22.26 2.34
N GLN A 44 -17.63 22.38 1.85
CA GLN A 44 -18.72 22.90 2.65
C GLN A 44 -19.23 21.83 3.60
N VAL A 45 -18.78 21.86 4.86
CA VAL A 45 -19.27 20.97 5.90
C VAL A 45 -20.39 21.66 6.66
N ARG A 46 -21.60 21.12 6.59
CA ARG A 46 -22.74 21.63 7.33
C ARG A 46 -22.66 21.18 8.78
N ARG A 47 -22.28 22.07 9.68
CA ARG A 47 -22.35 21.83 11.13
C ARG A 47 -23.78 22.06 11.61
N VAL A 48 -24.43 21.01 12.08
CA VAL A 48 -25.73 21.13 12.74
C VAL A 48 -25.46 21.37 14.23
N ARG A 49 -25.96 22.51 14.75
CA ARG A 49 -25.90 22.80 16.19
C ARG A 49 -26.86 21.87 16.94
N ASP A 50 -26.40 21.33 18.05
CA ASP A 50 -27.27 20.63 18.99
C ASP A 50 -28.25 21.66 19.61
N PRO A 51 -29.56 21.56 19.33
CA PRO A 51 -30.54 22.47 19.90
C PRO A 51 -30.69 22.31 21.42
N ALA A 52 -30.26 21.16 22.00
CA ALA A 52 -30.40 20.88 23.42
C ALA A 52 -29.28 21.49 24.27
N THR A 53 -28.05 21.59 23.74
CA THR A 53 -26.90 22.07 24.53
C THR A 53 -26.53 23.50 24.23
N ASN A 54 -27.00 24.07 23.12
CA ASN A 54 -26.67 25.42 22.63
C ASN A 54 -25.16 25.72 22.64
N ASN A 55 -24.33 24.65 22.67
CA ASN A 55 -22.89 24.74 22.70
C ASN A 55 -22.35 24.72 21.27
N PRO A 56 -21.73 25.81 20.76
CA PRO A 56 -21.21 25.88 19.41
C PRO A 56 -20.03 24.92 19.18
N ASP A 57 -19.37 24.45 20.25
CA ASP A 57 -18.20 23.58 20.20
C ASP A 57 -18.57 22.10 20.33
N ASN A 58 -19.83 21.75 20.53
CA ASN A 58 -20.33 20.38 20.52
C ASN A 58 -21.21 20.16 19.28
N PRO A 59 -20.64 19.88 18.12
CA PRO A 59 -21.43 19.59 16.94
C PRO A 59 -22.12 18.25 17.14
N GLU A 60 -23.42 18.27 17.38
CA GLU A 60 -24.21 17.06 17.26
C GLU A 60 -24.02 16.49 15.86
N PHE A 61 -23.81 15.20 15.85
CA PHE A 61 -23.86 14.46 14.60
C PHE A 61 -25.22 14.71 13.95
N ALA A 62 -25.20 15.23 12.73
CA ALA A 62 -26.41 15.47 11.96
C ALA A 62 -27.40 14.31 12.11
N HIS A 63 -28.65 14.63 12.33
CA HIS A 63 -29.73 13.65 12.45
C HIS A 63 -29.72 12.71 11.24
N ASN A 64 -30.23 11.48 11.42
CA ASN A 64 -30.30 10.36 10.48
C ASN A 64 -30.82 10.69 9.05
N ASN A 65 -31.28 11.92 8.81
CA ASN A 65 -31.81 12.40 7.54
C ASN A 65 -30.86 13.34 6.80
N ASP A 66 -29.61 13.52 7.25
CA ASP A 66 -28.64 14.29 6.49
C ASP A 66 -28.12 13.46 5.31
N PRO A 67 -28.43 13.85 4.06
CA PRO A 67 -27.99 13.12 2.86
C PRO A 67 -26.47 13.07 2.70
N ASP A 68 -25.71 13.92 3.42
CA ASP A 68 -24.26 14.01 3.28
C ASP A 68 -23.50 12.88 3.98
N ASN A 69 -24.18 12.07 4.76
CA ASN A 69 -23.69 10.81 5.34
C ASN A 69 -22.28 10.86 6.01
N LEU A 70 -21.84 12.06 6.42
CA LEU A 70 -20.54 12.29 7.06
C LEU A 70 -20.38 11.50 8.35
N ARG A 71 -21.49 11.39 9.13
CA ARG A 71 -21.49 10.60 10.36
C ARG A 71 -21.19 9.13 10.08
N GLN A 72 -21.85 8.54 9.09
CA GLN A 72 -21.65 7.15 8.73
C GLN A 72 -20.21 6.92 8.25
N SER A 73 -19.70 7.83 7.45
CA SER A 73 -18.31 7.76 6.95
C SER A 73 -17.28 7.98 8.08
N ALA A 74 -17.57 8.81 9.08
CA ALA A 74 -16.74 8.95 10.27
C ALA A 74 -16.74 7.66 11.11
N VAL A 75 -17.90 7.03 11.30
CA VAL A 75 -18.01 5.73 11.99
C VAL A 75 -17.27 4.63 11.20
N GLN A 76 -17.41 4.60 9.89
CA GLN A 76 -16.66 3.65 9.04
C GLN A 76 -15.15 3.86 9.17
N SER A 77 -14.69 5.12 9.16
CA SER A 77 -13.28 5.45 9.38
C SER A 77 -12.77 5.03 10.76
N TRP A 78 -13.61 5.22 11.79
CA TRP A 78 -13.33 4.77 13.15
C TRP A 78 -13.18 3.25 13.25
N LEU A 79 -14.12 2.51 12.66
CA LEU A 79 -14.06 1.05 12.59
C LEU A 79 -12.89 0.56 11.74
N TYR A 80 -12.57 1.29 10.67
CA TYR A 80 -11.40 1.01 9.84
C TYR A 80 -10.12 1.06 10.66
N LEU A 81 -9.89 2.13 11.44
CA LEU A 81 -8.70 2.25 12.29
C LEU A 81 -8.55 1.06 13.26
N GLN A 82 -9.67 0.62 13.86
CA GLN A 82 -9.66 -0.53 14.76
C GLN A 82 -9.37 -1.86 14.03
N ARG A 83 -10.05 -2.11 12.91
CA ARG A 83 -9.84 -3.32 12.10
C ARG A 83 -8.40 -3.43 11.58
N ARG A 84 -7.76 -2.31 11.31
CA ARG A 84 -6.36 -2.26 10.84
C ARG A 84 -5.35 -2.30 11.97
N GLY A 85 -5.79 -2.33 13.21
CA GLY A 85 -4.89 -2.30 14.37
C GLY A 85 -4.16 -0.96 14.53
N PHE A 86 -4.62 0.10 13.85
CA PHE A 86 -4.07 1.45 13.99
C PHE A 86 -4.53 2.13 15.28
N ALA A 87 -5.66 1.70 15.81
CA ALA A 87 -6.18 2.18 17.08
C ALA A 87 -6.78 1.02 17.89
N ILE A 88 -6.63 1.10 19.20
CA ILE A 88 -7.16 0.14 20.18
C ILE A 88 -8.03 0.88 21.19
N PRO A 89 -8.98 0.21 21.84
CA PRO A 89 -9.72 0.79 22.96
C PRO A 89 -8.75 1.22 24.05
N GLY A 90 -8.87 2.48 24.49
CA GLY A 90 -8.08 2.99 25.60
C GLY A 90 -8.42 2.28 26.92
N SER A 91 -7.46 2.19 27.81
CA SER A 91 -7.46 1.33 29.00
C SER A 91 -8.43 1.72 30.12
N ARG A 92 -9.33 2.67 29.91
CA ARG A 92 -10.23 3.14 31.00
C ARG A 92 -11.70 3.00 30.64
N MET A 93 -12.34 2.06 31.35
CA MET A 93 -13.77 1.83 31.55
C MET A 93 -14.57 1.32 30.35
N PHE A 94 -15.45 0.37 30.64
CA PHE A 94 -16.51 -0.10 29.75
C PHE A 94 -17.54 1.05 29.56
N PRO A 95 -17.56 1.72 28.41
CA PRO A 95 -18.54 2.77 28.19
C PRO A 95 -19.87 2.14 27.86
N THR A 96 -20.92 2.63 28.51
CA THR A 96 -22.30 2.26 28.22
C THR A 96 -22.80 2.91 26.92
N GLN A 97 -22.05 3.85 26.34
CA GLN A 97 -22.37 4.55 25.10
C GLN A 97 -21.13 4.66 24.21
N LEU A 98 -21.33 4.48 22.90
CA LEU A 98 -20.26 4.56 21.88
C LEU A 98 -19.53 5.93 21.88
N ASP A 99 -20.22 7.01 22.23
CA ASP A 99 -19.66 8.37 22.27
C ASP A 99 -18.60 8.56 23.36
N ASN A 100 -18.60 7.70 24.38
CA ASN A 100 -17.63 7.71 25.47
C ASN A 100 -16.47 6.72 25.24
N LEU A 101 -16.53 5.93 24.17
CA LEU A 101 -15.43 5.04 23.81
C LEU A 101 -14.23 5.88 23.40
N ARG A 102 -13.11 5.68 24.08
CA ARG A 102 -11.83 6.29 23.72
C ARG A 102 -10.98 5.29 22.96
N LEU A 103 -10.32 5.77 21.91
CA LEU A 103 -9.28 5.03 21.21
C LEU A 103 -7.91 5.65 21.48
N GLU A 104 -6.90 4.81 21.41
CA GLU A 104 -5.49 5.21 21.40
C GLU A 104 -4.85 4.66 20.14
N LEU A 105 -4.00 5.47 19.50
CA LEU A 105 -3.23 4.99 18.36
C LEU A 105 -2.16 4.01 18.82
N THR A 106 -2.06 2.89 18.11
CA THR A 106 -0.94 1.95 18.25
C THR A 106 0.36 2.57 17.69
N ALA A 107 1.50 1.90 17.83
CA ALA A 107 2.74 2.31 17.18
C ALA A 107 2.54 2.40 15.65
N SER A 108 1.97 1.38 15.02
CA SER A 108 1.63 1.37 13.59
C SER A 108 0.64 2.47 13.21
N GLY A 109 -0.35 2.75 14.07
CA GLY A 109 -1.28 3.85 13.85
C GLY A 109 -0.59 5.23 13.86
N ARG A 110 0.39 5.45 14.71
CA ARG A 110 1.19 6.68 14.72
C ARG A 110 2.05 6.81 13.46
N GLU A 111 2.68 5.73 13.03
CA GLU A 111 3.47 5.69 11.78
C GLU A 111 2.57 5.97 10.57
N TRP A 112 1.38 5.36 10.52
CA TRP A 112 0.38 5.66 9.50
C TRP A 112 -0.03 7.14 9.50
N VAL A 113 -0.32 7.72 10.66
CA VAL A 113 -0.67 9.15 10.80
C VAL A 113 0.46 10.06 10.30
N GLU A 114 1.71 9.69 10.52
CA GLU A 114 2.88 10.45 10.05
C GLU A 114 3.18 10.27 8.56
N GLY A 115 2.54 9.30 7.91
CA GLY A 115 2.71 9.10 6.48
C GLY A 115 3.98 8.38 6.08
N LYS A 116 4.52 7.58 6.96
CA LYS A 116 5.75 6.85 6.70
C LYS A 116 5.55 5.65 5.78
N GLU A 117 4.37 5.04 5.81
CA GLU A 117 4.06 3.86 5.01
C GLU A 117 3.06 4.18 3.89
N PRO A 118 3.33 3.73 2.65
CA PRO A 118 2.34 3.77 1.58
C PRO A 118 1.23 2.77 1.87
N ILE A 119 -0.03 3.21 1.84
CA ILE A 119 -1.20 2.35 2.01
C ILE A 119 -2.12 2.41 0.80
N PRO A 120 -2.68 1.29 0.33
CA PRO A 120 -3.49 1.23 -0.89
C PRO A 120 -4.79 2.01 -0.78
N GLU A 121 -5.28 2.26 0.41
CA GLU A 121 -6.48 3.07 0.67
C GLU A 121 -6.29 4.57 0.41
N LEU A 122 -5.08 5.02 0.15
CA LEU A 122 -4.72 6.39 -0.22
C LEU A 122 -3.95 6.40 -1.54
N PRO A 123 -4.61 6.18 -2.70
CA PRO A 123 -3.95 5.98 -3.99
C PRO A 123 -2.94 7.07 -4.36
N ALA A 124 -3.31 8.34 -4.19
CA ALA A 124 -2.42 9.46 -4.54
C ALA A 124 -1.16 9.49 -3.66
N GLU A 125 -1.30 9.26 -2.36
CA GLU A 125 -0.17 9.22 -1.42
C GLU A 125 0.69 7.97 -1.65
N TYR A 126 0.05 6.83 -1.97
CA TYR A 126 0.72 5.59 -2.33
C TYR A 126 1.63 5.79 -3.54
N ILE A 127 1.10 6.36 -4.64
CA ILE A 127 1.88 6.64 -5.85
C ILE A 127 3.01 7.63 -5.57
N ALA A 128 2.76 8.68 -4.80
CA ALA A 128 3.81 9.63 -4.42
C ALA A 128 4.91 8.97 -3.56
N ALA A 129 4.57 8.05 -2.67
CA ALA A 129 5.53 7.28 -1.89
C ALA A 129 6.31 6.30 -2.78
N LEU A 130 5.60 5.58 -3.66
CA LEU A 130 6.21 4.68 -4.64
C LEU A 130 7.25 5.40 -5.50
N GLN A 131 6.92 6.59 -6.00
CA GLN A 131 7.80 7.39 -6.83
C GLN A 131 9.03 7.93 -6.07
N ARG A 132 8.90 8.20 -4.75
CA ARG A 132 10.07 8.53 -3.90
C ARG A 132 10.97 7.34 -3.64
N MET A 133 10.40 6.14 -3.46
CA MET A 133 11.15 4.91 -3.19
C MET A 133 11.78 4.32 -4.46
N ALA A 134 11.15 4.52 -5.61
CA ALA A 134 11.56 4.06 -6.92
C ALA A 134 11.52 5.25 -7.91
N PRO A 135 12.55 6.15 -7.91
CA PRO A 135 12.54 7.36 -8.72
C PRO A 135 12.50 7.10 -10.23
N ASN A 136 13.05 5.97 -10.69
CA ASN A 136 13.07 5.55 -12.09
C ASN A 136 11.92 4.58 -12.43
N LEU A 137 10.78 4.77 -11.76
CA LEU A 137 9.57 3.95 -11.94
C LEU A 137 9.15 3.92 -13.41
N ASP A 138 9.12 2.71 -13.98
CA ASP A 138 8.61 2.48 -15.34
C ASP A 138 7.13 2.85 -15.44
N GLU A 139 6.75 3.53 -16.53
CA GLU A 139 5.38 4.05 -16.69
C GLU A 139 4.34 2.92 -16.75
N VAL A 140 4.66 1.79 -17.39
CA VAL A 140 3.75 0.63 -17.44
C VAL A 140 3.56 0.01 -16.05
N VAL A 141 4.63 -0.06 -15.25
CA VAL A 141 4.52 -0.49 -13.83
C VAL A 141 3.60 0.45 -13.07
N ARG A 142 3.78 1.75 -13.26
CA ARG A 142 2.97 2.80 -12.64
C ARG A 142 1.48 2.68 -13.04
N GLU A 143 1.20 2.50 -14.33
CA GLU A 143 -0.17 2.32 -14.85
C GLU A 143 -0.87 1.12 -14.20
N TYR A 144 -0.22 -0.04 -14.15
CA TYR A 144 -0.77 -1.22 -13.47
C TYR A 144 -1.06 -0.96 -11.99
N VAL A 145 -0.16 -0.27 -11.29
CA VAL A 145 -0.38 0.06 -9.87
C VAL A 145 -1.57 1.01 -9.70
N VAL A 146 -1.69 2.04 -10.53
CA VAL A 146 -2.82 2.99 -10.48
C VAL A 146 -4.16 2.29 -10.73
N GLU A 147 -4.23 1.45 -11.77
CA GLU A 147 -5.44 0.69 -12.11
C GLU A 147 -5.79 -0.31 -10.99
N GLY A 148 -4.78 -0.94 -10.42
CA GLY A 148 -4.96 -1.86 -9.32
C GLY A 148 -5.45 -1.18 -8.03
N LEU A 149 -4.93 0.00 -7.69
CA LEU A 149 -5.40 0.80 -6.57
C LEU A 149 -6.85 1.24 -6.77
N GLY A 150 -7.22 1.68 -7.99
CA GLY A 150 -8.61 1.98 -8.32
C GLY A 150 -9.53 0.77 -8.18
N SER A 151 -9.05 -0.42 -8.56
CA SER A 151 -9.80 -1.66 -8.34
C SER A 151 -9.95 -2.00 -6.85
N PHE A 152 -8.90 -1.78 -6.05
CA PHE A 152 -8.91 -1.99 -4.60
C PHE A 152 -9.90 -1.05 -3.90
N GLU A 153 -9.94 0.21 -4.30
CA GLU A 153 -10.87 1.23 -3.77
C GLU A 153 -12.34 0.84 -3.97
N HIS A 154 -12.65 0.11 -5.06
CA HIS A 154 -13.99 -0.36 -5.38
C HIS A 154 -14.26 -1.80 -4.94
N ASP A 155 -13.52 -2.34 -3.96
CA ASP A 155 -13.63 -3.70 -3.43
C ASP A 155 -13.48 -4.81 -4.50
N ARG A 156 -12.85 -4.50 -5.65
CA ARG A 156 -12.57 -5.45 -6.72
C ARG A 156 -11.23 -6.14 -6.47
N PHE A 157 -11.12 -6.83 -5.34
CA PHE A 157 -9.85 -7.37 -4.83
C PHE A 157 -9.16 -8.33 -5.80
N ARG A 158 -9.93 -9.12 -6.56
CA ARG A 158 -9.36 -10.01 -7.58
C ARG A 158 -8.68 -9.23 -8.71
N ALA A 159 -9.30 -8.17 -9.21
CA ALA A 159 -8.71 -7.31 -10.22
C ALA A 159 -7.47 -6.58 -9.67
N ALA A 160 -7.57 -6.04 -8.45
CA ALA A 160 -6.44 -5.39 -7.78
C ALA A 160 -5.23 -6.34 -7.63
N ALA A 161 -5.46 -7.61 -7.26
CA ALA A 161 -4.42 -8.63 -7.16
C ALA A 161 -3.75 -8.92 -8.51
N VAL A 162 -4.54 -9.00 -9.60
CA VAL A 162 -4.00 -9.21 -10.95
C VAL A 162 -3.11 -8.03 -11.36
N MET A 163 -3.53 -6.80 -11.09
CA MET A 163 -2.80 -5.60 -11.49
C MET A 163 -1.48 -5.44 -10.73
N VAL A 164 -1.45 -5.62 -9.41
CA VAL A 164 -0.17 -5.59 -8.67
C VAL A 164 0.75 -6.73 -9.08
N GLY A 165 0.19 -7.90 -9.41
CA GLY A 165 0.94 -9.03 -9.98
C GLY A 165 1.57 -8.68 -11.32
N ALA A 166 0.82 -8.04 -12.24
CA ALA A 166 1.33 -7.60 -13.55
C ALA A 166 2.42 -6.52 -13.42
N ALA A 167 2.24 -5.57 -12.49
CA ALA A 167 3.26 -4.57 -12.17
C ALA A 167 4.57 -5.22 -11.71
N ALA A 168 4.47 -6.19 -10.79
CA ALA A 168 5.62 -6.92 -10.28
C ALA A 168 6.29 -7.78 -11.37
N GLU A 169 5.50 -8.46 -12.21
CA GLU A 169 6.02 -9.24 -13.35
C GLU A 169 6.81 -8.35 -14.33
N LYS A 170 6.28 -7.18 -14.69
CA LYS A 170 6.97 -6.21 -15.54
C LYS A 170 8.29 -5.76 -14.92
N ALA A 171 8.31 -5.40 -13.64
CA ALA A 171 9.53 -4.99 -12.95
C ALA A 171 10.60 -6.11 -12.95
N LEU A 172 10.18 -7.37 -12.77
CA LEU A 172 11.06 -8.52 -12.82
C LEU A 172 11.64 -8.76 -14.23
N TYR A 173 10.85 -8.57 -15.29
CA TYR A 173 11.38 -8.67 -16.67
C TYR A 173 12.44 -7.60 -16.93
N MET A 174 12.22 -6.35 -16.49
CA MET A 174 13.20 -5.28 -16.64
C MET A 174 14.51 -5.56 -15.90
N LEU A 175 14.43 -6.16 -14.69
CA LEU A 175 15.61 -6.60 -13.97
C LEU A 175 16.32 -7.75 -14.71
N ALA A 176 15.55 -8.74 -15.22
CA ALA A 176 16.10 -9.88 -15.94
C ALA A 176 16.85 -9.46 -17.21
N GLU A 177 16.38 -8.45 -17.94
CA GLU A 177 17.09 -7.89 -19.09
C GLU A 177 18.47 -7.36 -18.69
N LYS A 178 18.57 -6.65 -17.56
CA LYS A 178 19.86 -6.13 -17.07
C LYS A 178 20.77 -7.21 -16.51
N MET A 179 20.21 -8.23 -15.87
CA MET A 179 20.97 -9.40 -15.48
C MET A 179 21.55 -10.16 -16.70
N LEU A 180 20.79 -10.26 -17.79
CA LEU A 180 21.25 -10.85 -19.03
C LEU A 180 22.44 -10.10 -19.64
N ASP A 181 22.42 -8.75 -19.58
CA ASP A 181 23.54 -7.92 -20.05
C ASP A 181 24.81 -8.15 -19.20
N ALA A 182 24.66 -8.52 -17.94
CA ALA A 182 25.77 -8.81 -17.04
C ALA A 182 26.40 -10.20 -17.23
N ILE A 183 25.77 -11.11 -17.97
CA ILE A 183 26.28 -12.48 -18.20
C ILE A 183 27.30 -12.48 -19.35
N SER A 184 28.52 -12.88 -19.03
CA SER A 184 29.61 -13.06 -20.02
C SER A 184 29.66 -14.49 -20.61
N THR A 185 29.22 -15.51 -19.87
CA THR A 185 29.29 -16.92 -20.26
C THR A 185 28.29 -17.25 -21.38
N PRO A 186 28.73 -17.60 -22.62
CA PRO A 186 27.84 -17.75 -23.79
C PRO A 186 26.72 -18.79 -23.59
N GLY A 187 27.04 -19.96 -23.06
CA GLY A 187 26.04 -21.00 -22.83
C GLY A 187 24.97 -20.63 -21.81
N TRP A 188 25.34 -19.90 -20.80
CA TRP A 188 24.38 -19.36 -19.82
C TRP A 188 23.53 -18.24 -20.41
N LYS A 189 24.14 -17.33 -21.17
CA LYS A 189 23.45 -16.24 -21.89
C LYS A 189 22.36 -16.79 -22.81
N VAL A 190 22.61 -17.89 -23.53
CA VAL A 190 21.62 -18.56 -24.39
C VAL A 190 20.43 -19.09 -23.57
N LYS A 191 20.69 -19.77 -22.44
CA LYS A 191 19.63 -20.30 -21.56
C LYS A 191 18.76 -19.17 -21.00
N PHE A 192 19.39 -18.12 -20.48
CA PHE A 192 18.69 -16.97 -19.92
C PHE A 192 17.84 -16.25 -20.99
N THR A 193 18.41 -16.01 -22.17
CA THR A 193 17.69 -15.40 -23.31
C THR A 193 16.49 -16.26 -23.73
N THR A 194 16.64 -17.59 -23.72
CA THR A 194 15.56 -18.50 -24.09
C THR A 194 14.40 -18.42 -23.08
N ALA A 195 14.71 -18.42 -21.77
CA ALA A 195 13.70 -18.29 -20.72
C ALA A 195 12.96 -16.94 -20.82
N LEU A 196 13.70 -15.86 -21.05
CA LEU A 196 13.12 -14.52 -21.22
C LEU A 196 12.20 -14.44 -22.44
N LYS A 197 12.62 -14.95 -23.61
CA LYS A 197 11.80 -14.95 -24.84
C LYS A 197 10.56 -15.81 -24.74
N ARG A 198 10.64 -16.95 -24.09
CA ARG A 198 9.49 -17.86 -23.91
C ARG A 198 8.51 -17.37 -22.84
N ARG A 199 8.89 -16.35 -22.06
CA ARG A 199 8.15 -15.89 -20.89
C ARG A 199 7.87 -17.03 -19.89
N ASP A 200 8.81 -17.98 -19.82
CA ASP A 200 8.78 -19.05 -18.83
C ASP A 200 9.26 -18.50 -17.50
N LEU A 201 8.31 -18.09 -16.68
CA LEU A 201 8.60 -17.45 -15.38
C LEU A 201 9.39 -18.39 -14.45
N THR A 202 9.12 -19.70 -14.49
CA THR A 202 9.80 -20.67 -13.61
C THR A 202 11.28 -20.74 -13.94
N GLU A 203 11.59 -20.93 -15.22
CA GLU A 203 12.97 -20.99 -15.69
C GLU A 203 13.67 -19.62 -15.56
N LEU A 204 12.97 -18.54 -15.91
CA LEU A 204 13.50 -17.18 -15.76
C LEU A 204 13.91 -16.88 -14.31
N PHE A 205 13.09 -17.25 -13.33
CA PHE A 205 13.40 -17.06 -11.92
C PHE A 205 14.58 -17.91 -11.45
N ALA A 206 14.70 -19.13 -11.95
CA ALA A 206 15.89 -19.96 -11.68
C ALA A 206 17.17 -19.27 -12.20
N GLN A 207 17.12 -18.72 -13.40
CA GLN A 207 18.25 -17.99 -13.97
C GLN A 207 18.58 -16.69 -13.23
N MET A 208 17.56 -15.92 -12.83
CA MET A 208 17.73 -14.69 -12.03
C MET A 208 18.34 -14.98 -10.67
N ARG A 209 17.88 -16.04 -9.99
CA ARG A 209 18.46 -16.48 -8.72
C ARG A 209 19.93 -16.83 -8.85
N ASN A 210 20.29 -17.60 -9.86
CA ASN A 210 21.69 -17.94 -10.14
C ASN A 210 22.54 -16.68 -10.40
N ALA A 211 22.00 -15.68 -11.11
CA ALA A 211 22.67 -14.40 -11.35
C ALA A 211 22.90 -13.64 -10.03
N LEU A 212 21.90 -13.58 -9.16
CA LEU A 212 22.02 -12.95 -7.84
C LEU A 212 23.05 -13.66 -6.96
N GLU A 213 23.01 -14.99 -6.89
CA GLU A 213 23.97 -15.79 -6.10
C GLU A 213 25.40 -15.54 -6.56
N LYS A 214 25.65 -15.53 -7.88
CA LYS A 214 26.97 -15.23 -8.43
C LYS A 214 27.41 -13.80 -8.14
N ALA A 215 26.55 -12.82 -8.40
CA ALA A 215 26.83 -11.42 -8.11
C ALA A 215 27.10 -11.20 -6.62
N ASN A 216 26.36 -11.89 -5.76
CA ASN A 216 26.54 -11.84 -4.30
C ASN A 216 27.90 -12.37 -3.82
N ASN A 217 28.57 -13.17 -4.61
CA ASN A 217 29.91 -13.73 -4.32
C ASN A 217 31.06 -12.90 -4.90
N LEU A 218 30.78 -11.82 -5.63
CA LEU A 218 31.80 -10.94 -6.18
C LEU A 218 32.46 -10.09 -5.09
N GLN A 219 33.78 -9.91 -5.19
CA GLN A 219 34.51 -8.98 -4.31
C GLN A 219 34.14 -7.53 -4.63
N GLY A 220 34.02 -6.69 -3.59
CA GLY A 220 33.74 -5.27 -3.75
C GLY A 220 32.28 -4.93 -4.10
N ARG A 221 31.37 -5.90 -4.07
CA ARG A 221 29.95 -5.62 -4.24
C ARG A 221 29.40 -4.75 -3.10
N PRO A 222 28.47 -3.83 -3.37
CA PRO A 222 27.81 -3.07 -2.30
C PRO A 222 26.90 -4.00 -1.50
N PHE A 223 27.21 -4.18 -0.22
CA PHE A 223 26.42 -5.05 0.68
C PHE A 223 24.95 -4.65 0.69
N GLU A 224 24.65 -3.36 0.78
CA GLU A 224 23.30 -2.82 0.90
C GLU A 224 22.39 -3.13 -0.29
N VAL A 225 22.97 -3.29 -1.48
CA VAL A 225 22.22 -3.65 -2.71
C VAL A 225 21.80 -5.13 -2.67
N PHE A 226 22.69 -6.00 -2.17
CA PHE A 226 22.47 -7.44 -2.19
C PHE A 226 21.87 -8.00 -0.90
N ASP A 227 21.98 -7.25 0.21
CA ASP A 227 21.40 -7.65 1.50
C ASP A 227 19.88 -7.78 1.39
N GLY A 228 19.38 -8.96 1.71
CA GLY A 228 17.97 -9.30 1.54
C GLY A 228 17.49 -9.35 0.09
N GLY A 229 18.34 -9.06 -0.92
CA GLY A 229 17.93 -9.00 -2.33
C GLY A 229 17.32 -10.31 -2.84
N HIS A 230 17.87 -11.45 -2.41
CA HIS A 230 17.31 -12.76 -2.72
C HIS A 230 15.91 -12.95 -2.10
N ASP A 231 15.73 -12.63 -0.82
CA ASP A 231 14.48 -12.85 -0.11
C ASP A 231 13.38 -11.91 -0.61
N HIS A 232 13.72 -10.66 -0.90
CA HIS A 232 12.79 -9.70 -1.52
C HIS A 232 12.37 -10.16 -2.91
N LEU A 233 13.31 -10.63 -3.74
CA LEU A 233 12.99 -11.15 -5.06
C LEU A 233 12.11 -12.40 -4.98
N VAL A 234 12.45 -13.37 -4.11
CA VAL A 234 11.65 -14.58 -3.89
C VAL A 234 10.25 -14.23 -3.37
N SER A 235 10.16 -13.27 -2.46
CA SER A 235 8.86 -12.81 -1.93
C SER A 235 8.01 -12.15 -3.01
N LEU A 236 8.60 -11.32 -3.86
CA LEU A 236 7.92 -10.69 -4.99
C LEU A 236 7.45 -11.74 -6.01
N ILE A 237 8.32 -12.70 -6.36
CA ILE A 237 7.98 -13.81 -7.25
C ILE A 237 6.80 -14.62 -6.70
N LYS A 238 6.85 -15.00 -5.43
CA LYS A 238 5.76 -15.74 -4.79
C LYS A 238 4.46 -14.94 -4.78
N ALA A 239 4.52 -13.65 -4.47
CA ALA A 239 3.36 -12.78 -4.51
C ALA A 239 2.73 -12.76 -5.91
N VAL A 240 3.54 -12.61 -6.97
CA VAL A 240 3.09 -12.66 -8.37
C VAL A 240 2.44 -14.00 -8.70
N GLN A 241 3.11 -15.11 -8.38
CA GLN A 241 2.62 -16.45 -8.72
C GLN A 241 1.33 -16.80 -7.98
N VAL A 242 1.30 -16.60 -6.66
CA VAL A 242 0.12 -16.91 -5.82
C VAL A 242 -1.06 -16.04 -6.24
N GLN A 243 -0.85 -14.76 -6.42
CA GLN A 243 -1.94 -13.84 -6.77
C GLN A 243 -2.47 -14.10 -8.17
N ARG A 244 -1.58 -14.29 -9.17
CA ARG A 244 -1.99 -14.61 -10.53
C ARG A 244 -2.76 -15.93 -10.59
N ASN A 245 -2.25 -16.98 -9.96
CA ASN A 245 -2.90 -18.28 -9.95
C ASN A 245 -4.26 -18.22 -9.23
N ASN A 246 -4.32 -17.60 -8.06
CA ASN A 246 -5.55 -17.51 -7.28
C ASN A 246 -6.58 -16.57 -7.94
N ALA A 247 -6.15 -15.51 -8.61
CA ALA A 247 -7.04 -14.57 -9.25
C ALA A 247 -7.65 -15.12 -10.56
N VAL A 248 -6.91 -15.93 -11.31
CA VAL A 248 -7.32 -16.40 -12.65
C VAL A 248 -8.06 -17.74 -12.59
N HIS A 249 -7.79 -18.59 -11.60
CA HIS A 249 -8.47 -19.88 -11.50
C HIS A 249 -9.87 -19.75 -10.85
N PRO A 250 -10.95 -20.14 -11.59
CA PRO A 250 -12.32 -19.99 -11.10
C PRO A 250 -12.68 -20.89 -9.92
N MET A 251 -11.87 -21.91 -9.66
CA MET A 251 -12.06 -22.88 -8.57
C MET A 251 -11.43 -22.47 -7.25
N ASN A 252 -10.72 -21.34 -7.21
CA ASN A 252 -9.98 -20.91 -6.03
C ASN A 252 -10.85 -20.11 -5.05
N GLU A 253 -10.42 -20.14 -3.79
CA GLU A 253 -11.05 -19.42 -2.70
C GLU A 253 -11.19 -17.92 -2.96
N LYS A 254 -12.10 -17.29 -2.23
CA LYS A 254 -12.29 -15.85 -2.29
C LYS A 254 -11.01 -15.13 -1.85
N ILE A 255 -10.45 -14.30 -2.72
CA ILE A 255 -9.32 -13.45 -2.35
C ILE A 255 -9.82 -12.40 -1.34
N SER A 256 -9.21 -12.38 -0.16
CA SER A 256 -9.55 -11.40 0.87
C SER A 256 -8.88 -10.05 0.59
N ASP A 257 -9.47 -8.98 1.09
CA ASP A 257 -8.88 -7.64 1.06
C ASP A 257 -7.53 -7.60 1.77
N ASP A 258 -7.39 -8.30 2.90
CA ASP A 258 -6.13 -8.37 3.64
C ASP A 258 -4.99 -8.98 2.84
N THR A 259 -5.25 -10.04 2.06
CA THR A 259 -4.23 -10.65 1.19
C THR A 259 -3.74 -9.66 0.13
N VAL A 260 -4.66 -8.97 -0.53
CA VAL A 260 -4.32 -7.98 -1.55
C VAL A 260 -3.62 -6.79 -0.94
N ARG A 261 -4.10 -6.32 0.19
CA ARG A 261 -3.51 -5.21 0.94
C ARG A 261 -2.06 -5.49 1.33
N LEU A 262 -1.76 -6.67 1.87
CA LEU A 262 -0.38 -7.07 2.20
C LEU A 262 0.53 -7.02 0.98
N SER A 263 0.01 -7.36 -0.20
CA SER A 263 0.79 -7.27 -1.43
C SER A 263 1.12 -5.83 -1.81
N TYR A 264 0.16 -4.92 -1.68
CA TYR A 264 0.42 -3.49 -1.89
C TYR A 264 1.37 -2.91 -0.85
N LEU A 265 1.31 -3.34 0.41
CA LEU A 265 2.25 -2.88 1.44
C LEU A 265 3.68 -3.36 1.17
N ALA A 266 3.85 -4.57 0.67
CA ALA A 266 5.17 -5.13 0.37
C ALA A 266 5.77 -4.62 -0.97
N PHE A 267 4.92 -4.30 -1.94
CA PHE A 267 5.33 -3.99 -3.31
C PHE A 267 6.32 -2.82 -3.42
N PRO A 268 6.16 -1.65 -2.75
CA PRO A 268 7.10 -0.54 -2.86
C PRO A 268 8.52 -0.89 -2.42
N PHE A 269 8.66 -1.65 -1.34
CA PHE A 269 9.97 -2.09 -0.83
C PHE A 269 10.63 -3.09 -1.79
N ALA A 270 9.85 -4.02 -2.33
CA ALA A 270 10.34 -4.96 -3.32
C ALA A 270 10.75 -4.26 -4.62
N LEU A 271 9.96 -3.29 -5.08
CA LEU A 271 10.28 -2.50 -6.28
C LEU A 271 11.55 -1.65 -6.08
N GLN A 272 11.70 -1.01 -4.92
CA GLN A 272 12.93 -0.28 -4.59
C GLN A 272 14.16 -1.18 -4.70
N LYS A 273 14.07 -2.40 -4.17
CA LYS A 273 15.17 -3.36 -4.24
C LYS A 273 15.43 -3.82 -5.69
N VAL A 274 14.38 -4.04 -6.48
CA VAL A 274 14.49 -4.36 -7.91
C VAL A 274 15.21 -3.24 -8.67
N GLU A 275 14.89 -1.97 -8.41
CA GLU A 275 15.59 -0.84 -9.05
C GLU A 275 17.06 -0.76 -8.65
N GLN A 276 17.38 -0.91 -7.37
CA GLN A 276 18.78 -0.94 -6.91
C GLN A 276 19.59 -2.02 -7.61
N LEU A 277 19.03 -3.24 -7.73
CA LEU A 277 19.67 -4.34 -8.44
C LEU A 277 19.80 -4.04 -9.94
N ARG A 278 18.75 -3.50 -10.56
CA ARG A 278 18.76 -3.12 -11.98
C ARG A 278 19.86 -2.11 -12.29
N ASP A 279 19.99 -1.08 -11.46
CA ASP A 279 21.01 -0.06 -11.60
C ASP A 279 22.41 -0.65 -11.42
N TRP A 280 22.59 -1.53 -10.43
CA TRP A 280 23.87 -2.21 -10.26
C TRP A 280 24.26 -3.07 -11.48
N PHE A 281 23.34 -3.92 -11.98
CA PHE A 281 23.61 -4.74 -13.17
C PHE A 281 23.84 -3.89 -14.43
N SER A 282 23.16 -2.78 -14.58
CA SER A 282 23.36 -1.83 -15.68
C SER A 282 24.76 -1.23 -15.68
N ASN A 283 25.32 -0.95 -14.49
CA ASN A 283 26.65 -0.38 -14.33
C ASN A 283 27.78 -1.44 -14.34
N ASN A 284 27.44 -2.73 -14.36
CA ASN A 284 28.38 -3.84 -14.31
C ASN A 284 28.10 -4.87 -15.43
N PRO A 285 28.18 -4.49 -16.71
CA PRO A 285 27.98 -5.41 -17.83
C PRO A 285 29.07 -6.45 -17.87
N ASN A 286 28.74 -7.68 -18.27
CA ASN A 286 29.66 -8.82 -18.42
C ASN A 286 30.45 -9.23 -17.15
N VAL A 287 29.92 -8.87 -15.98
CA VAL A 287 30.59 -9.17 -14.70
C VAL A 287 30.36 -10.62 -14.23
N LEU A 288 29.39 -11.37 -14.82
CA LEU A 288 28.98 -12.72 -14.45
C LEU A 288 29.44 -13.79 -15.42
#